data_4241bee4f071956bd73a4a8aa195280e
#
_entry.id   4241bee4f071956bd73a4a8aa195280e
#
_cell.length_a   1.000
_cell.length_b   1.000
_cell.length_c   1.000
_cell.angle_alpha   90.00
_cell.angle_beta   90.00
_cell.angle_gamma   90.00
#
_symmetry.space_group_name_H-M   'P 1'
#
loop_
_entity.id
_entity.type
_entity.pdbx_description
1 polymer ?
#
loop_
_entity_poly.entity_id
_entity_poly.type
_entity_poly.pdbx_seq_one_letter_code
_entity_poly.pdbx_strand_id
1 'polypeptide(L)'
;MSEVVSAVDLKIGYSSSSVLASIDNLQIDKGEIVSIIGESGIGKTTLLRNIAKLQKPLDGELLIFGSSSYPGRGDVGYIPQKLGLVKHETVYFNVLEGAICHESIVKSIFGLHDQKVVDKVEESISLMKLIDKMDSPVKHLSGGQQRRVAIARTMAQGAKLILADEFLSELDDKTADTVWNVMHDYVKANQITLIIVEHNIERAKLADRCFKLERSENSISILVEVEK
;
A
#
# COMPACT_ATOMS: atom_id res chain seq x y z
N MET A 1 16.84 0.47 -15.55
CA MET A 1 15.91 0.17 -14.43
C MET A 1 14.52 0.44 -14.97
N SER A 2 13.51 -0.32 -14.59
CA SER A 2 12.15 -0.12 -15.13
C SER A 2 11.36 0.70 -14.11
N GLU A 3 10.97 1.91 -14.49
CA GLU A 3 10.12 2.77 -13.68
C GLU A 3 8.75 2.08 -13.41
N VAL A 4 8.34 2.09 -12.16
CA VAL A 4 7.03 1.60 -11.72
C VAL A 4 6.05 2.74 -11.53
N VAL A 5 6.51 3.86 -11.01
CA VAL A 5 5.73 5.10 -10.88
C VAL A 5 6.52 6.24 -11.49
N SER A 6 5.89 6.99 -12.39
CA SER A 6 6.41 8.23 -12.95
C SER A 6 5.34 9.31 -12.91
N ALA A 7 5.67 10.47 -12.36
CA ALA A 7 4.79 11.63 -12.33
C ALA A 7 5.55 12.89 -12.76
N VAL A 8 4.91 13.70 -13.62
CA VAL A 8 5.47 14.96 -14.13
C VAL A 8 4.40 16.04 -14.03
N ASP A 9 4.75 17.18 -13.42
CA ASP A 9 3.88 18.34 -13.20
C ASP A 9 2.53 17.97 -12.58
N LEU A 10 2.52 16.93 -11.73
CA LEU A 10 1.31 16.33 -11.18
C LEU A 10 0.68 17.22 -10.12
N LYS A 11 -0.58 17.63 -10.32
CA LYS A 11 -1.38 18.33 -9.29
C LYS A 11 -2.43 17.40 -8.72
N ILE A 12 -2.46 17.30 -7.40
CA ILE A 12 -3.41 16.48 -6.66
C ILE A 12 -4.24 17.31 -5.70
N GLY A 13 -5.48 16.91 -5.50
CA GLY A 13 -6.42 17.62 -4.64
C GLY A 13 -7.85 17.14 -4.83
N TYR A 14 -8.81 17.93 -4.35
CA TYR A 14 -10.23 17.60 -4.43
C TYR A 14 -10.93 18.30 -5.61
N SER A 15 -10.45 19.48 -5.99
CA SER A 15 -10.95 20.26 -7.13
C SER A 15 -9.86 21.23 -7.59
N SER A 16 -10.04 21.87 -8.75
CA SER A 16 -9.12 22.89 -9.25
C SER A 16 -8.97 24.09 -8.29
N SER A 17 -9.98 24.35 -7.45
CA SER A 17 -9.92 25.36 -6.38
C SER A 17 -9.37 24.83 -5.06
N SER A 18 -9.11 23.53 -4.94
CA SER A 18 -8.62 22.87 -3.72
C SER A 18 -7.46 21.91 -4.06
N VAL A 19 -6.40 22.48 -4.60
CA VAL A 19 -5.14 21.78 -4.86
C VAL A 19 -4.40 21.58 -3.52
N LEU A 20 -4.03 20.34 -3.22
CA LEU A 20 -3.30 19.98 -2.01
C LEU A 20 -1.80 19.99 -2.23
N ALA A 21 -1.34 19.38 -3.33
CA ALA A 21 0.08 19.33 -3.64
C ALA A 21 0.34 19.39 -5.15
N SER A 22 1.53 19.92 -5.49
CA SER A 22 2.15 19.87 -6.81
C SER A 22 3.44 19.06 -6.72
N ILE A 23 3.61 18.11 -7.62
CA ILE A 23 4.79 17.23 -7.72
C ILE A 23 5.41 17.45 -9.09
N ASP A 24 6.53 18.15 -9.14
CA ASP A 24 7.19 18.51 -10.40
C ASP A 24 7.75 17.26 -11.10
N ASN A 25 8.39 16.39 -10.32
CA ASN A 25 8.91 15.12 -10.81
C ASN A 25 8.96 14.08 -9.69
N LEU A 26 8.48 12.87 -9.97
CA LEU A 26 8.62 11.72 -9.09
C LEU A 26 8.87 10.48 -9.95
N GLN A 27 9.98 9.80 -9.72
CA GLN A 27 10.32 8.54 -10.36
C GLN A 27 10.66 7.51 -9.30
N ILE A 28 10.01 6.34 -9.38
CA ILE A 28 10.22 5.21 -8.47
C ILE A 28 10.44 3.96 -9.31
N ASP A 29 11.57 3.31 -9.07
CA ASP A 29 11.99 2.13 -9.79
C ASP A 29 11.42 0.83 -9.19
N LYS A 30 11.52 -0.24 -9.98
CA LYS A 30 11.11 -1.58 -9.55
C LYS A 30 11.95 -2.05 -8.36
N GLY A 31 11.28 -2.55 -7.32
CA GLY A 31 11.91 -3.10 -6.12
C GLY A 31 12.39 -2.05 -5.12
N GLU A 32 12.13 -0.76 -5.38
CA GLU A 32 12.39 0.30 -4.39
C GLU A 32 11.35 0.29 -3.28
N ILE A 33 11.81 0.61 -2.07
CA ILE A 33 10.97 0.96 -0.93
C ILE A 33 11.09 2.47 -0.73
N VAL A 34 9.98 3.17 -0.88
CA VAL A 34 9.92 4.63 -0.77
C VAL A 34 9.01 5.04 0.38
N SER A 35 9.46 5.96 1.21
CA SER A 35 8.65 6.57 2.26
C SER A 35 8.23 7.99 1.88
N ILE A 36 7.01 8.36 2.25
CA ILE A 36 6.46 9.72 2.12
C ILE A 36 6.06 10.21 3.49
N ILE A 37 6.71 11.28 3.95
CA ILE A 37 6.43 11.92 5.23
C ILE A 37 5.82 13.32 5.03
N GLY A 38 5.28 13.89 6.08
CA GLY A 38 4.72 15.25 6.08
C GLY A 38 3.60 15.41 7.11
N GLU A 39 3.13 16.63 7.29
CA GLU A 39 2.06 16.96 8.23
C GLU A 39 0.74 16.23 7.90
N SER A 40 -0.14 16.12 8.90
CA SER A 40 -1.49 15.59 8.66
C SER A 40 -2.28 16.52 7.73
N GLY A 41 -3.05 15.94 6.81
CA GLY A 41 -3.86 16.69 5.84
C GLY A 41 -3.08 17.33 4.68
N ILE A 42 -1.76 17.14 4.58
CA ILE A 42 -0.92 17.77 3.55
C ILE A 42 -1.08 17.16 2.14
N GLY A 43 -1.74 16.00 2.01
CA GLY A 43 -1.99 15.37 0.72
C GLY A 43 -1.38 13.97 0.54
N LYS A 44 -0.70 13.39 1.53
CA LYS A 44 -0.04 12.07 1.44
C LYS A 44 -0.99 10.96 0.99
N THR A 45 -2.10 10.78 1.69
CA THR A 45 -3.15 9.80 1.34
C THR A 45 -3.74 10.09 -0.05
N THR A 46 -3.88 11.36 -0.43
CA THR A 46 -4.37 11.75 -1.76
C THR A 46 -3.38 11.33 -2.83
N LEU A 47 -2.06 11.51 -2.61
CA LEU A 47 -1.03 11.06 -3.52
C LEU A 47 -1.09 9.54 -3.69
N LEU A 48 -1.15 8.76 -2.60
CA LEU A 48 -1.30 7.30 -2.69
C LEU A 48 -2.55 6.90 -3.48
N ARG A 49 -3.69 7.57 -3.27
CA ARG A 49 -4.94 7.30 -4.00
C ARG A 49 -4.82 7.62 -5.49
N ASN A 50 -4.08 8.65 -5.87
CA ASN A 50 -3.79 8.96 -7.27
C ASN A 50 -2.92 7.85 -7.89
N ILE A 51 -1.85 7.41 -7.20
CA ILE A 51 -0.99 6.31 -7.65
C ILE A 51 -1.80 5.01 -7.77
N ALA A 52 -2.69 4.73 -6.80
CA ALA A 52 -3.60 3.58 -6.84
C ALA A 52 -4.68 3.69 -7.94
N LYS A 53 -4.74 4.80 -8.68
CA LYS A 53 -5.81 5.12 -9.65
C LYS A 53 -7.22 5.13 -9.03
N LEU A 54 -7.33 5.27 -7.70
CA LEU A 54 -8.60 5.42 -6.98
C LEU A 54 -9.16 6.85 -7.07
N GLN A 55 -8.30 7.80 -7.40
CA GLN A 55 -8.63 9.20 -7.63
C GLN A 55 -7.83 9.69 -8.84
N LYS A 56 -8.45 10.48 -9.71
CA LYS A 56 -7.74 11.11 -10.83
C LYS A 56 -6.96 12.32 -10.34
N PRO A 57 -5.74 12.57 -10.86
CA PRO A 57 -5.06 13.84 -10.66
C PRO A 57 -5.87 14.99 -11.24
N LEU A 58 -5.61 16.20 -10.74
CA LEU A 58 -6.24 17.41 -11.23
C LEU A 58 -5.57 17.92 -12.53
N ASP A 59 -4.27 17.69 -12.66
CA ASP A 59 -3.43 18.10 -13.78
C ASP A 59 -2.14 17.30 -13.81
N GLY A 60 -1.39 17.35 -14.91
CA GLY A 60 -0.12 16.66 -15.06
C GLY A 60 -0.24 15.21 -15.50
N GLU A 61 0.89 14.53 -15.55
CA GLU A 61 0.99 13.15 -16.00
C GLU A 61 1.32 12.21 -14.84
N LEU A 62 0.64 11.05 -14.78
CA LEU A 62 0.92 9.98 -13.83
C LEU A 62 0.85 8.64 -14.54
N LEU A 63 2.02 8.02 -14.71
CA LEU A 63 2.19 6.70 -15.30
C LEU A 63 2.44 5.65 -14.20
N ILE A 64 1.76 4.52 -14.29
CA ILE A 64 1.99 3.34 -13.47
C ILE A 64 2.36 2.19 -14.41
N PHE A 65 3.53 1.58 -14.18
CA PHE A 65 4.11 0.58 -15.08
C PHE A 65 4.23 1.11 -16.53
N GLY A 66 4.59 2.40 -16.68
CA GLY A 66 4.73 3.06 -17.99
C GLY A 66 3.41 3.38 -18.70
N SER A 67 2.26 3.26 -18.04
CA SER A 67 0.93 3.51 -18.63
C SER A 67 0.10 4.49 -17.81
N SER A 68 -0.62 5.38 -18.49
CA SER A 68 -1.65 6.24 -17.88
C SER A 68 -2.96 5.48 -17.59
N SER A 69 -3.15 4.31 -18.22
CA SER A 69 -4.31 3.45 -18.02
C SER A 69 -4.33 2.81 -16.63
N TYR A 70 -5.46 2.19 -16.28
CA TYR A 70 -5.55 1.40 -15.05
C TYR A 70 -4.58 0.21 -15.12
N PRO A 71 -3.85 -0.07 -14.02
CA PRO A 71 -3.03 -1.27 -13.90
C PRO A 71 -3.86 -2.54 -14.09
N GLY A 72 -3.20 -3.64 -14.41
CA GLY A 72 -3.84 -4.95 -14.45
C GLY A 72 -4.50 -5.30 -13.11
N ARG A 73 -5.55 -6.10 -13.16
CA ARG A 73 -6.25 -6.54 -11.94
C ARG A 73 -5.26 -7.23 -11.00
N GLY A 74 -5.13 -6.73 -9.77
CA GLY A 74 -4.22 -7.26 -8.77
C GLY A 74 -2.79 -6.72 -8.83
N ASP A 75 -2.39 -5.97 -9.85
CA ASP A 75 -1.02 -5.46 -9.99
C ASP A 75 -0.66 -4.41 -8.91
N VAL A 76 -1.64 -3.67 -8.41
CA VAL A 76 -1.47 -2.69 -7.33
C VAL A 76 -2.21 -3.15 -6.09
N GLY A 77 -1.50 -3.33 -4.98
CA GLY A 77 -2.03 -3.58 -3.65
C GLY A 77 -2.14 -2.27 -2.87
N TYR A 78 -3.24 -2.10 -2.12
CA TYR A 78 -3.42 -0.91 -1.29
C TYR A 78 -3.83 -1.30 0.13
N ILE A 79 -3.04 -0.85 1.10
CA ILE A 79 -3.32 -0.96 2.53
C ILE A 79 -3.78 0.42 3.00
N PRO A 80 -5.10 0.69 3.10
CA PRO A 80 -5.60 1.98 3.53
C PRO A 80 -5.47 2.13 5.05
N GLN A 81 -5.43 3.37 5.54
CA GLN A 81 -5.46 3.69 6.96
C GLN A 81 -6.68 3.03 7.65
N LYS A 82 -7.87 3.10 7.02
CA LYS A 82 -9.05 2.32 7.43
C LYS A 82 -9.04 1.00 6.69
N LEU A 83 -8.63 -0.06 7.32
CA LEU A 83 -8.21 -1.36 6.77
C LEU A 83 -9.14 -2.00 5.74
N GLY A 84 -10.42 -1.61 5.67
CA GLY A 84 -11.39 -2.14 4.70
C GLY A 84 -11.61 -3.66 4.81
N LEU A 85 -11.57 -4.20 6.03
CA LEU A 85 -11.80 -5.62 6.29
C LEU A 85 -13.28 -5.93 6.45
N VAL A 86 -13.70 -7.10 5.99
CA VAL A 86 -15.03 -7.64 6.24
C VAL A 86 -15.08 -8.21 7.65
N LYS A 87 -15.55 -7.39 8.62
CA LYS A 87 -15.40 -7.65 10.06
C LYS A 87 -16.10 -8.92 10.56
N HIS A 88 -17.18 -9.34 9.91
CA HIS A 88 -17.95 -10.52 10.29
C HIS A 88 -17.37 -11.81 9.70
N GLU A 89 -16.51 -11.69 8.71
CA GLU A 89 -15.83 -12.81 8.08
C GLU A 89 -14.53 -13.16 8.79
N THR A 90 -14.04 -14.37 8.54
CA THR A 90 -12.81 -14.91 9.14
C THR A 90 -11.55 -14.19 8.63
N VAL A 91 -10.43 -14.39 9.32
CA VAL A 91 -9.11 -13.98 8.84
C VAL A 91 -8.83 -14.62 7.48
N TYR A 92 -9.07 -15.94 7.36
CA TYR A 92 -8.87 -16.68 6.11
C TYR A 92 -9.63 -16.04 4.96
N PHE A 93 -10.93 -15.79 5.13
CA PHE A 93 -11.76 -15.17 4.09
C PHE A 93 -11.21 -13.80 3.66
N ASN A 94 -10.87 -12.94 4.62
CA ASN A 94 -10.33 -11.62 4.30
C ASN A 94 -9.01 -11.67 3.53
N VAL A 95 -8.15 -12.65 3.81
CA VAL A 95 -6.88 -12.83 3.11
C VAL A 95 -7.10 -13.47 1.73
N LEU A 96 -8.03 -14.42 1.63
CA LEU A 96 -8.43 -15.06 0.38
C LEU A 96 -8.94 -14.02 -0.65
N GLU A 97 -9.73 -13.03 -0.22
CA GLU A 97 -10.20 -11.92 -1.06
C GLU A 97 -9.04 -11.20 -1.81
N GLY A 98 -7.87 -11.11 -1.17
CA GLY A 98 -6.67 -10.59 -1.84
C GLY A 98 -6.13 -11.56 -2.89
N ALA A 99 -6.01 -12.82 -2.55
CA ALA A 99 -5.36 -13.84 -3.38
C ALA A 99 -6.13 -14.16 -4.68
N ILE A 100 -7.47 -14.11 -4.64
CA ILE A 100 -8.33 -14.45 -5.78
C ILE A 100 -8.40 -13.38 -6.88
N CYS A 101 -7.76 -12.22 -6.69
CA CYS A 101 -7.81 -11.14 -7.67
C CYS A 101 -7.26 -11.55 -9.05
N HIS A 102 -6.39 -12.54 -9.13
CA HIS A 102 -5.83 -13.06 -10.38
C HIS A 102 -6.58 -14.30 -10.90
N GLU A 103 -7.54 -14.85 -10.14
CA GLU A 103 -8.32 -15.99 -10.59
C GLU A 103 -9.44 -15.61 -11.56
N SER A 104 -9.90 -16.62 -12.30
CA SER A 104 -11.12 -16.50 -13.11
C SER A 104 -12.33 -16.23 -12.18
N ILE A 105 -13.19 -15.30 -12.60
CA ILE A 105 -14.44 -14.97 -11.87
C ILE A 105 -15.28 -16.23 -11.64
N VAL A 106 -15.32 -17.14 -12.62
CA VAL A 106 -16.09 -18.39 -12.52
C VAL A 106 -15.57 -19.26 -11.37
N LYS A 107 -14.25 -19.47 -11.27
CA LYS A 107 -13.64 -20.24 -10.16
C LYS A 107 -13.96 -19.61 -8.81
N SER A 108 -13.84 -18.30 -8.72
CA SER A 108 -14.11 -17.56 -7.47
C SER A 108 -15.57 -17.70 -7.02
N ILE A 109 -16.55 -17.63 -7.94
CA ILE A 109 -17.98 -17.78 -7.62
C ILE A 109 -18.30 -19.18 -7.08
N PHE A 110 -17.67 -20.23 -7.62
CA PHE A 110 -17.91 -21.61 -7.18
C PHE A 110 -17.01 -22.05 -6.02
N GLY A 111 -16.15 -21.16 -5.49
CA GLY A 111 -15.21 -21.50 -4.43
C GLY A 111 -14.16 -22.55 -4.84
N LEU A 112 -13.90 -22.70 -6.13
CA LEU A 112 -12.96 -23.67 -6.69
C LEU A 112 -11.60 -23.02 -6.85
N HIS A 113 -10.92 -22.80 -5.72
CA HIS A 113 -9.61 -22.15 -5.70
C HIS A 113 -8.49 -23.13 -6.06
N ASP A 114 -7.54 -22.66 -6.86
CA ASP A 114 -6.33 -23.43 -7.15
C ASP A 114 -5.48 -23.61 -5.87
N GLN A 115 -4.82 -24.77 -5.70
CA GLN A 115 -4.00 -25.03 -4.52
C GLN A 115 -2.97 -23.93 -4.26
N LYS A 116 -2.39 -23.36 -5.30
CA LYS A 116 -1.45 -22.21 -5.22
C LYS A 116 -2.05 -20.99 -4.53
N VAL A 117 -3.35 -20.75 -4.68
CA VAL A 117 -4.06 -19.64 -4.01
C VAL A 117 -4.20 -19.94 -2.52
N VAL A 118 -4.60 -21.18 -2.19
CA VAL A 118 -4.71 -21.63 -0.80
C VAL A 118 -3.35 -21.54 -0.10
N ASP A 119 -2.29 -22.08 -0.71
CA ASP A 119 -0.92 -22.02 -0.17
C ASP A 119 -0.49 -20.57 0.11
N LYS A 120 -0.78 -19.66 -0.81
CA LYS A 120 -0.44 -18.23 -0.69
C LYS A 120 -1.19 -17.55 0.45
N VAL A 121 -2.45 -17.91 0.65
CA VAL A 121 -3.27 -17.41 1.77
C VAL A 121 -2.68 -17.87 3.10
N GLU A 122 -2.41 -19.17 3.23
CA GLU A 122 -1.85 -19.75 4.46
C GLU A 122 -0.45 -19.21 4.77
N GLU A 123 0.41 -19.08 3.77
CA GLU A 123 1.74 -18.47 3.89
C GLU A 123 1.61 -17.02 4.40
N SER A 124 0.75 -16.21 3.79
CA SER A 124 0.57 -14.81 4.18
C SER A 124 0.04 -14.66 5.61
N ILE A 125 -0.89 -15.53 6.02
CA ILE A 125 -1.43 -15.59 7.39
C ILE A 125 -0.32 -16.00 8.37
N SER A 126 0.51 -16.98 7.99
CA SER A 126 1.63 -17.46 8.80
C SER A 126 2.69 -16.40 9.01
N LEU A 127 3.09 -15.69 7.95
CA LEU A 127 4.05 -14.58 8.02
C LEU A 127 3.59 -13.49 9.00
N MET A 128 2.29 -13.23 9.06
CA MET A 128 1.69 -12.27 9.99
C MET A 128 1.39 -12.86 11.37
N LYS A 129 1.79 -14.11 11.65
CA LYS A 129 1.58 -14.81 12.94
C LYS A 129 0.10 -14.81 13.35
N LEU A 130 -0.79 -15.22 12.44
CA LEU A 130 -2.24 -15.26 12.63
C LEU A 130 -2.85 -16.66 12.41
N ILE A 131 -2.03 -17.72 12.31
CA ILE A 131 -2.49 -19.09 12.05
C ILE A 131 -3.51 -19.54 13.12
N ASP A 132 -3.23 -19.28 14.39
CA ASP A 132 -4.11 -19.60 15.51
C ASP A 132 -5.44 -18.84 15.52
N LYS A 133 -5.59 -17.83 14.64
CA LYS A 133 -6.75 -16.99 14.46
C LYS A 133 -7.41 -17.13 13.09
N MET A 134 -6.93 -18.05 12.26
CA MET A 134 -7.32 -18.17 10.85
C MET A 134 -8.84 -18.24 10.66
N ASP A 135 -9.52 -19.00 11.52
CA ASP A 135 -10.97 -19.19 11.49
C ASP A 135 -11.75 -18.19 12.37
N SER A 136 -11.05 -17.25 13.02
CA SER A 136 -11.68 -16.26 13.89
C SER A 136 -12.27 -15.11 13.06
N PRO A 137 -13.52 -14.67 13.33
CA PRO A 137 -14.05 -13.45 12.74
C PRO A 137 -13.19 -12.23 13.11
N VAL A 138 -12.92 -11.38 12.10
CA VAL A 138 -12.02 -10.23 12.26
C VAL A 138 -12.49 -9.25 13.35
N LYS A 139 -13.80 -9.14 13.60
CA LYS A 139 -14.36 -8.31 14.68
C LYS A 139 -13.88 -8.69 16.08
N HIS A 140 -13.41 -9.92 16.30
CA HIS A 140 -12.92 -10.41 17.58
C HIS A 140 -11.43 -10.17 17.79
N LEU A 141 -10.74 -9.62 16.78
CA LEU A 141 -9.32 -9.34 16.81
C LEU A 141 -9.02 -7.94 17.37
N SER A 142 -7.88 -7.79 18.02
CA SER A 142 -7.36 -6.46 18.39
C SER A 142 -7.07 -5.60 17.13
N GLY A 143 -6.96 -4.28 17.28
CA GLY A 143 -6.63 -3.38 16.17
C GLY A 143 -5.34 -3.79 15.46
N GLY A 144 -4.29 -4.10 16.23
CA GLY A 144 -3.03 -4.57 15.67
C GLY A 144 -3.14 -5.92 14.94
N GLN A 145 -3.99 -6.85 15.42
CA GLN A 145 -4.27 -8.09 14.70
C GLN A 145 -5.03 -7.82 13.40
N GLN A 146 -6.05 -6.94 13.42
CA GLN A 146 -6.78 -6.54 12.22
C GLN A 146 -5.83 -5.91 11.19
N ARG A 147 -4.89 -5.08 11.63
CA ARG A 147 -3.88 -4.49 10.74
C ARG A 147 -3.02 -5.56 10.07
N ARG A 148 -2.57 -6.55 10.83
CA ARG A 148 -1.82 -7.69 10.28
C ARG A 148 -2.65 -8.52 9.28
N VAL A 149 -3.97 -8.64 9.46
CA VAL A 149 -4.87 -9.26 8.47
C VAL A 149 -4.88 -8.46 7.15
N ALA A 150 -4.96 -7.13 7.21
CA ALA A 150 -4.94 -6.29 6.01
C ALA A 150 -3.61 -6.40 5.25
N ILE A 151 -2.50 -6.51 5.98
CA ILE A 151 -1.17 -6.73 5.41
C ILE A 151 -1.11 -8.12 4.74
N ALA A 152 -1.53 -9.18 5.45
CA ALA A 152 -1.59 -10.54 4.90
C ALA A 152 -2.43 -10.62 3.63
N ARG A 153 -3.59 -9.93 3.59
CA ARG A 153 -4.43 -9.83 2.40
C ARG A 153 -3.67 -9.22 1.22
N THR A 154 -2.91 -8.17 1.44
CA THR A 154 -2.15 -7.49 0.38
C THR A 154 -0.94 -8.33 -0.06
N MET A 155 -0.29 -9.07 0.86
CA MET A 155 0.76 -10.02 0.50
C MET A 155 0.20 -11.18 -0.35
N ALA A 156 -0.93 -11.77 0.07
CA ALA A 156 -1.60 -12.84 -0.67
C ALA A 156 -2.04 -12.40 -2.08
N GLN A 157 -2.33 -11.11 -2.28
CA GLN A 157 -2.61 -10.54 -3.59
C GLN A 157 -1.45 -10.72 -4.56
N GLY A 158 -0.20 -10.63 -4.10
CA GLY A 158 1.00 -10.75 -4.96
C GLY A 158 1.13 -9.59 -5.94
N ALA A 159 0.80 -8.39 -5.49
CA ALA A 159 0.91 -7.17 -6.28
C ALA A 159 2.37 -6.86 -6.66
N LYS A 160 2.57 -6.14 -7.75
CA LYS A 160 3.88 -5.63 -8.20
C LYS A 160 4.24 -4.30 -7.54
N LEU A 161 3.23 -3.55 -7.14
CA LEU A 161 3.32 -2.29 -6.40
C LEU A 161 2.41 -2.35 -5.18
N ILE A 162 2.95 -2.12 -3.99
CA ILE A 162 2.18 -2.01 -2.75
C ILE A 162 2.21 -0.56 -2.28
N LEU A 163 1.04 -0.03 -1.99
CA LEU A 163 0.83 1.29 -1.42
C LEU A 163 0.30 1.13 -0.01
N ALA A 164 0.96 1.69 0.99
CA ALA A 164 0.59 1.50 2.39
C ALA A 164 0.45 2.85 3.12
N ASP A 165 -0.77 3.14 3.53
CA ASP A 165 -1.14 4.38 4.22
C ASP A 165 -1.14 4.14 5.73
N GLU A 166 -0.05 4.57 6.41
CA GLU A 166 0.13 4.43 7.85
C GLU A 166 -0.03 2.99 8.35
N PHE A 167 0.51 2.01 7.60
CA PHE A 167 0.25 0.60 7.85
C PHE A 167 0.83 0.04 9.16
N LEU A 168 1.75 0.76 9.80
CA LEU A 168 2.33 0.42 11.11
C LEU A 168 1.67 1.19 12.27
N SER A 169 0.75 2.12 11.99
CA SER A 169 0.05 2.85 13.04
C SER A 169 -0.79 1.89 13.91
N GLU A 170 -1.03 2.25 15.16
CA GLU A 170 -1.77 1.44 16.16
C GLU A 170 -1.10 0.11 16.56
N LEU A 171 0.15 -0.14 16.12
CA LEU A 171 0.98 -1.23 16.61
C LEU A 171 1.91 -0.72 17.70
N ASP A 172 2.17 -1.54 18.72
CA ASP A 172 3.28 -1.28 19.63
C ASP A 172 4.63 -1.39 18.87
N ASP A 173 5.67 -0.73 19.35
CA ASP A 173 6.94 -0.62 18.63
C ASP A 173 7.54 -1.98 18.26
N LYS A 174 7.52 -2.95 19.18
CA LYS A 174 8.05 -4.29 18.93
C LYS A 174 7.30 -5.04 17.83
N THR A 175 5.96 -4.90 17.84
CA THR A 175 5.12 -5.50 16.79
C THR A 175 5.32 -4.77 15.46
N ALA A 176 5.41 -3.44 15.48
CA ALA A 176 5.65 -2.64 14.29
C ALA A 176 6.99 -3.01 13.62
N ASP A 177 8.07 -3.15 14.41
CA ASP A 177 9.38 -3.56 13.89
C ASP A 177 9.33 -4.97 13.30
N THR A 178 8.62 -5.90 13.97
CA THR A 178 8.44 -7.26 13.43
C THR A 178 7.69 -7.24 12.10
N VAL A 179 6.61 -6.48 12.01
CA VAL A 179 5.79 -6.37 10.78
C VAL A 179 6.56 -5.66 9.67
N TRP A 180 7.32 -4.63 10.01
CA TRP A 180 8.21 -3.95 9.06
C TRP A 180 9.21 -4.93 8.44
N ASN A 181 9.94 -5.68 9.27
CA ASN A 181 10.94 -6.62 8.79
C ASN A 181 10.34 -7.68 7.86
N VAL A 182 9.19 -8.25 8.24
CA VAL A 182 8.48 -9.23 7.39
C VAL A 182 8.07 -8.59 6.05
N MET A 183 7.52 -7.37 6.07
CA MET A 183 7.12 -6.67 4.83
C MET A 183 8.34 -6.33 3.98
N HIS A 184 9.41 -5.81 4.60
CA HIS A 184 10.67 -5.50 3.92
C HIS A 184 11.24 -6.73 3.21
N ASP A 185 11.39 -7.85 3.93
CA ASP A 185 11.95 -9.08 3.37
C ASP A 185 11.06 -9.64 2.25
N TYR A 186 9.73 -9.59 2.45
CA TYR A 186 8.77 -10.02 1.43
C TYR A 186 8.88 -9.20 0.14
N VAL A 187 8.92 -7.86 0.22
CA VAL A 187 8.98 -7.01 -0.98
C VAL A 187 10.33 -7.12 -1.67
N LYS A 188 11.44 -7.23 -0.92
CA LYS A 188 12.79 -7.41 -1.49
C LYS A 188 12.95 -8.78 -2.16
N ALA A 189 12.51 -9.85 -1.53
CA ALA A 189 12.57 -11.21 -2.10
C ALA A 189 11.76 -11.34 -3.40
N ASN A 190 10.63 -10.64 -3.50
CA ASN A 190 9.74 -10.71 -4.67
C ASN A 190 9.94 -9.55 -5.67
N GLN A 191 10.91 -8.66 -5.45
CA GLN A 191 11.16 -7.46 -6.26
C GLN A 191 9.91 -6.59 -6.44
N ILE A 192 9.12 -6.44 -5.37
CA ILE A 192 7.93 -5.61 -5.32
C ILE A 192 8.35 -4.19 -4.98
N THR A 193 7.74 -3.19 -5.60
CA THR A 193 7.88 -1.79 -5.20
C THR A 193 6.93 -1.48 -4.05
N LEU A 194 7.42 -0.81 -3.01
CA LEU A 194 6.62 -0.43 -1.84
C LEU A 194 6.67 1.08 -1.63
N ILE A 195 5.51 1.73 -1.58
CA ILE A 195 5.39 3.14 -1.20
C ILE A 195 4.61 3.21 0.10
N ILE A 196 5.23 3.79 1.12
CA ILE A 196 4.63 3.93 2.45
C ILE A 196 4.41 5.39 2.81
N VAL A 197 3.31 5.68 3.47
CA VAL A 197 3.12 6.94 4.20
C VAL A 197 3.41 6.70 5.66
N GLU A 198 4.30 7.51 6.22
CA GLU A 198 4.74 7.41 7.61
C GLU A 198 4.73 8.79 8.30
N HIS A 199 4.49 8.77 9.60
CA HIS A 199 4.64 9.94 10.47
C HIS A 199 5.93 9.87 11.31
N ASN A 200 6.41 8.67 11.58
CA ASN A 200 7.64 8.45 12.32
C ASN A 200 8.85 8.56 11.37
N ILE A 201 9.65 9.59 11.55
CA ILE A 201 10.82 9.90 10.72
C ILE A 201 11.86 8.76 10.77
N GLU A 202 12.07 8.16 11.95
CA GLU A 202 13.06 7.08 12.11
C GLU A 202 12.64 5.83 11.32
N ARG A 203 11.33 5.51 11.28
CA ARG A 203 10.81 4.43 10.44
C ARG A 203 10.87 4.78 8.96
N ALA A 204 10.58 6.03 8.60
CA ALA A 204 10.67 6.48 7.22
C ALA A 204 12.09 6.33 6.64
N LYS A 205 13.12 6.53 7.45
CA LYS A 205 14.53 6.35 7.05
C LYS A 205 14.94 4.90 6.78
N LEU A 206 14.10 3.91 7.16
CA LEU A 206 14.35 2.50 6.83
C LEU A 206 14.06 2.18 5.36
N ALA A 207 13.31 3.03 4.66
CA ALA A 207 13.05 2.92 3.23
C ALA A 207 14.32 3.23 2.41
N ASP A 208 14.40 2.82 1.15
CA ASP A 208 15.55 3.12 0.27
C ASP A 208 15.65 4.63 -0.02
N ARG A 209 14.48 5.30 -0.23
CA ARG A 209 14.37 6.76 -0.42
C ARG A 209 13.25 7.32 0.45
N CYS A 210 13.41 8.56 0.85
CA CYS A 210 12.42 9.29 1.65
C CYS A 210 12.05 10.60 0.95
N PHE A 211 10.76 10.84 0.79
CA PHE A 211 10.22 12.10 0.29
C PHE A 211 9.42 12.79 1.39
N LYS A 212 9.48 14.11 1.40
CA LYS A 212 8.68 14.95 2.28
C LYS A 212 7.72 15.80 1.47
N LEU A 213 6.43 15.71 1.81
CA LEU A 213 5.49 16.74 1.42
C LEU A 213 5.60 17.89 2.42
N GLU A 214 5.89 19.09 1.93
CA GLU A 214 5.98 20.30 2.74
C GLU A 214 5.25 21.47 2.07
N ARG A 215 4.73 22.38 2.88
CA ARG A 215 4.00 23.55 2.37
C ARG A 215 4.96 24.53 1.73
N SER A 216 4.65 24.97 0.52
CA SER A 216 5.31 26.10 -0.11
C SER A 216 4.69 27.42 0.36
N GLU A 217 5.33 28.53 0.00
CA GLU A 217 4.83 29.89 0.29
C GLU A 217 3.40 30.14 -0.24
N ASN A 218 3.01 29.45 -1.30
CA ASN A 218 1.69 29.56 -1.94
C ASN A 218 0.63 28.63 -1.33
N SER A 219 0.87 28.05 -0.15
CA SER A 219 -0.02 27.09 0.55
C SER A 219 -0.27 25.78 -0.19
N ILE A 220 0.33 25.56 -1.35
CA ILE A 220 0.32 24.28 -2.07
C ILE A 220 1.55 23.49 -1.63
N SER A 221 1.36 22.23 -1.30
CA SER A 221 2.49 21.39 -0.87
C SER A 221 3.34 20.96 -2.06
N ILE A 222 4.64 20.82 -1.84
CA ILE A 222 5.59 20.30 -2.80
C ILE A 222 6.24 19.02 -2.26
N LEU A 223 6.64 18.13 -3.15
CA LEU A 223 7.34 16.90 -2.80
C LEU A 223 8.85 17.12 -2.95
N VAL A 224 9.58 16.92 -1.87
CA VAL A 224 11.03 17.09 -1.83
C VAL A 224 11.67 15.79 -1.37
N GLU A 225 12.71 15.33 -2.04
CA GLU A 225 13.50 14.19 -1.59
C GLU A 225 14.40 14.61 -0.41
N VAL A 226 14.38 13.81 0.64
CA VAL A 226 15.14 14.08 1.87
C VAL A 226 16.38 13.19 1.87
N GLU A 227 17.56 13.81 2.01
CA GLU A 227 18.79 13.06 2.23
C GLU A 227 18.73 12.32 3.58
N LYS A 228 19.27 11.10 3.61
CA LYS A 228 19.28 10.22 4.79
C LYS A 228 20.30 10.64 5.86
#